data_dfed43a08d6fb7268220383185d8730e
#
_entry.id   dfed43a08d6fb7268220383185d8730e
#
_cell.length_a   1.000
_cell.length_b   1.000
_cell.length_c   1.000
_cell.angle_alpha   90.00
_cell.angle_beta   90.00
_cell.angle_gamma   90.00
#
_symmetry.space_group_name_H-M   'P 1'
#
loop_
_entity.id
_entity.type
_entity.pdbx_description
1 polymer ?
#
loop_
_entity_poly.entity_id
_entity_poly.type
_entity_poly.pdbx_seq_one_letter_code
_entity_poly.pdbx_strand_id
1 'polypeptide(L)'
;DTDTVFEKNMKLGTSSLRRIMQAKFHMNAKNIQLLNGNIDTRIKKLNDGMYDCIILAEAGLSRLSSLLEKQNYKQLEHITCSGQGVLAVQWKEGSKVEDFIKSSLLFDQMKELNEQIKMERNLLKKLNADCNSAISIFASNGFLQGEIFGRDKFITFSGNNVDQLYNCLLYTSDAADEVLG
;
A
#
# COMPACT_ATOMS: atom_id res chain seq x y z
N ASP A 1 22.23 0.64 -20.22
CA ASP A 1 21.62 -0.41 -19.38
C ASP A 1 22.35 -0.48 -18.05
N THR A 2 21.98 0.41 -17.12
CA THR A 2 22.42 0.28 -15.74
C THR A 2 21.24 -0.28 -14.97
N ASP A 3 21.15 -1.61 -14.89
CA ASP A 3 20.37 -2.29 -13.87
C ASP A 3 20.95 -1.89 -12.51
N THR A 4 20.54 -0.73 -12.02
CA THR A 4 20.92 -0.29 -10.69
C THR A 4 20.24 -1.22 -9.70
N VAL A 5 20.97 -2.23 -9.27
CA VAL A 5 20.51 -3.18 -8.25
C VAL A 5 20.47 -2.44 -6.92
N PHE A 6 19.33 -2.53 -6.19
CA PHE A 6 19.25 -1.97 -4.85
C PHE A 6 20.27 -2.63 -3.93
N GLU A 7 21.09 -1.82 -3.28
CA GLU A 7 22.05 -2.28 -2.28
C GLU A 7 21.56 -1.95 -0.87
N LYS A 8 21.77 -2.88 0.08
CA LYS A 8 21.26 -2.79 1.45
C LYS A 8 21.65 -1.50 2.22
N ASN A 9 22.74 -0.87 1.85
CA ASN A 9 23.26 0.34 2.52
C ASN A 9 22.83 1.64 1.82
N MET A 10 22.18 1.56 0.66
CA MET A 10 21.61 2.72 -0.03
C MET A 10 20.66 3.46 0.90
N LYS A 11 20.73 4.78 0.87
CA LYS A 11 19.85 5.67 1.61
C LYS A 11 18.46 5.68 0.97
N LEU A 12 17.54 4.90 1.53
CA LEU A 12 16.20 4.73 1.03
C LEU A 12 15.22 5.68 1.71
N GLY A 13 14.50 6.47 0.93
CA GLY A 13 13.51 7.45 1.42
C GLY A 13 12.08 6.91 1.37
N THR A 14 11.42 6.87 2.53
CA THR A 14 9.96 6.65 2.66
C THR A 14 9.46 7.12 4.02
N SER A 15 8.20 7.58 4.12
CA SER A 15 7.53 7.92 5.39
C SER A 15 6.41 6.95 5.76
N SER A 16 6.16 5.93 4.94
CA SER A 16 5.14 4.91 5.22
C SER A 16 5.74 3.79 6.07
N LEU A 17 5.19 3.57 7.27
CA LEU A 17 5.66 2.51 8.17
C LEU A 17 5.63 1.14 7.48
N ARG A 18 4.55 0.83 6.76
CA ARG A 18 4.45 -0.40 5.97
C ARG A 18 5.62 -0.55 4.99
N ARG A 19 5.94 0.51 4.19
CA ARG A 19 7.05 0.47 3.23
C ARG A 19 8.41 0.37 3.91
N ILE A 20 8.58 0.99 5.07
CA ILE A 20 9.78 0.85 5.91
C ILE A 20 9.98 -0.63 6.27
N MET A 21 8.93 -1.28 6.75
CA MET A 21 9.00 -2.68 7.16
C MET A 21 9.20 -3.62 5.96
N GLN A 22 8.50 -3.40 4.85
CA GLN A 22 8.74 -4.16 3.62
C GLN A 22 10.17 -4.00 3.11
N ALA A 23 10.72 -2.79 3.11
CA ALA A 23 12.11 -2.58 2.73
C ALA A 23 13.09 -3.28 3.70
N LYS A 24 12.81 -3.25 5.00
CA LYS A 24 13.61 -3.96 6.02
C LYS A 24 13.60 -5.47 5.79
N PHE A 25 12.43 -6.08 5.64
CA PHE A 25 12.28 -7.53 5.62
C PHE A 25 12.50 -8.17 4.24
N HIS A 26 12.02 -7.54 3.17
CA HIS A 26 12.09 -8.11 1.82
C HIS A 26 13.29 -7.63 1.00
N MET A 27 13.78 -6.41 1.28
CA MET A 27 14.92 -5.83 0.56
C MET A 27 16.20 -5.81 1.41
N ASN A 28 16.14 -6.20 2.69
CA ASN A 28 17.25 -6.12 3.65
C ASN A 28 17.85 -4.71 3.77
N ALA A 29 17.01 -3.66 3.59
CA ALA A 29 17.44 -2.27 3.68
C ALA A 29 17.92 -1.90 5.09
N LYS A 30 19.12 -1.30 5.19
CA LYS A 30 19.75 -0.94 6.47
C LYS A 30 19.70 0.56 6.75
N ASN A 31 19.56 1.39 5.72
CA ASN A 31 19.60 2.85 5.84
C ASN A 31 18.30 3.44 5.30
N ILE A 32 17.25 3.41 6.13
CA ILE A 32 15.93 3.92 5.75
C ILE A 32 15.71 5.26 6.47
N GLN A 33 15.32 6.29 5.71
CA GLN A 33 15.10 7.63 6.23
C GLN A 33 13.73 8.18 5.85
N LEU A 34 13.18 9.04 6.72
CA LEU A 34 11.87 9.66 6.48
C LEU A 34 11.92 10.61 5.29
N LEU A 35 11.00 10.41 4.35
CA LEU A 35 10.82 11.22 3.16
C LEU A 35 9.40 11.81 3.13
N ASN A 36 9.29 13.10 3.44
CA ASN A 36 8.04 13.85 3.43
C ASN A 36 7.93 14.75 2.19
N GLY A 37 6.70 15.13 1.85
CA GLY A 37 6.34 15.99 0.73
C GLY A 37 5.44 15.29 -0.28
N ASN A 38 4.96 16.05 -1.27
CA ASN A 38 4.26 15.50 -2.44
C ASN A 38 5.26 14.80 -3.39
N ILE A 39 4.77 14.20 -4.45
CA ILE A 39 5.60 13.41 -5.38
C ILE A 39 6.71 14.26 -5.99
N ASP A 40 6.40 15.47 -6.47
CA ASP A 40 7.38 16.39 -7.07
C ASP A 40 8.50 16.73 -6.09
N THR A 41 8.14 17.03 -4.84
CA THR A 41 9.10 17.32 -3.79
C THR A 41 9.99 16.12 -3.48
N ARG A 42 9.43 14.92 -3.49
CA ARG A 42 10.18 13.67 -3.23
C ARG A 42 11.15 13.36 -4.36
N ILE A 43 10.71 13.52 -5.61
CA ILE A 43 11.57 13.35 -6.79
C ILE A 43 12.67 14.41 -6.80
N LYS A 44 12.35 15.67 -6.47
CA LYS A 44 13.36 16.72 -6.35
C LYS A 44 14.43 16.34 -5.33
N LYS A 45 14.04 15.87 -4.13
CA LYS A 45 15.00 15.44 -3.09
C LYS A 45 15.87 14.27 -3.54
N LEU A 46 15.34 13.33 -4.35
CA LEU A 46 16.11 12.27 -4.96
C LEU A 46 17.14 12.85 -5.94
N ASN A 47 16.73 13.73 -6.85
CA ASN A 47 17.60 14.36 -7.84
C ASN A 47 18.67 15.26 -7.21
N ASP A 48 18.36 15.89 -6.06
CA ASP A 48 19.31 16.68 -5.26
C ASP A 48 20.31 15.80 -4.47
N GLY A 49 20.25 14.47 -4.62
CA GLY A 49 21.18 13.51 -3.96
C GLY A 49 20.93 13.34 -2.46
N MET A 50 19.78 13.76 -1.95
CA MET A 50 19.44 13.57 -0.55
C MET A 50 19.15 12.11 -0.19
N TYR A 51 18.77 11.31 -1.18
CA TYR A 51 18.50 9.87 -1.10
C TYR A 51 19.09 9.18 -2.34
N ASP A 52 19.51 7.93 -2.18
CA ASP A 52 19.97 7.10 -3.30
C ASP A 52 18.77 6.47 -4.04
N CYS A 53 17.70 6.18 -3.31
CA CYS A 53 16.44 5.67 -3.86
C CYS A 53 15.24 6.06 -2.99
N ILE A 54 14.04 6.04 -3.57
CA ILE A 54 12.78 6.32 -2.88
C ILE A 54 11.68 5.34 -3.30
N ILE A 55 10.71 5.07 -2.42
CA ILE A 55 9.56 4.23 -2.74
C ILE A 55 8.32 5.10 -2.92
N LEU A 56 7.72 5.04 -4.11
CA LEU A 56 6.50 5.77 -4.45
C LEU A 56 5.38 4.81 -4.90
N ALA A 57 4.15 5.30 -4.94
CA ALA A 57 3.05 4.58 -5.58
C ALA A 57 3.07 4.86 -7.08
N GLU A 58 3.06 3.80 -7.89
CA GLU A 58 3.10 3.89 -9.35
C GLU A 58 1.94 4.72 -9.91
N ALA A 59 0.72 4.55 -9.39
CA ALA A 59 -0.44 5.34 -9.77
C ALA A 59 -0.26 6.87 -9.57
N GLY A 60 0.62 7.27 -8.65
CA GLY A 60 0.99 8.67 -8.49
C GLY A 60 2.01 9.14 -9.52
N LEU A 61 2.94 8.27 -9.90
CA LEU A 61 3.96 8.55 -10.91
C LEU A 61 3.36 8.61 -12.32
N SER A 62 2.47 7.69 -12.68
CA SER A 62 1.85 7.64 -14.00
C SER A 62 1.06 8.90 -14.38
N ARG A 63 0.59 9.66 -13.38
CA ARG A 63 -0.05 10.97 -13.60
C ARG A 63 0.93 12.10 -13.89
N LEU A 64 2.21 11.87 -13.69
CA LEU A 64 3.30 12.82 -13.88
C LEU A 64 4.28 12.27 -14.95
N SER A 65 3.74 11.86 -16.10
CA SER A 65 4.48 11.18 -17.19
C SER A 65 5.78 11.89 -17.58
N SER A 66 5.78 13.24 -17.61
CA SER A 66 6.98 14.03 -17.90
C SER A 66 8.11 13.90 -16.88
N LEU A 67 7.80 13.48 -15.65
CA LEU A 67 8.79 13.22 -14.61
C LEU A 67 9.30 11.78 -14.65
N LEU A 68 8.48 10.83 -15.11
CA LEU A 68 8.84 9.42 -15.24
C LEU A 68 9.89 9.18 -16.31
N GLU A 69 9.79 9.84 -17.45
CA GLU A 69 10.73 9.69 -18.59
C GLU A 69 12.19 9.99 -18.21
N LYS A 70 12.40 10.70 -17.09
CA LYS A 70 13.72 11.11 -16.60
C LYS A 70 14.20 10.29 -15.40
N GLN A 71 13.45 9.30 -14.95
CA GLN A 71 13.77 8.53 -13.75
C GLN A 71 13.90 7.04 -14.09
N ASN A 72 14.95 6.41 -13.60
CA ASN A 72 15.04 4.97 -13.58
C ASN A 72 14.19 4.44 -12.42
N TYR A 73 13.23 3.56 -12.69
CA TYR A 73 12.42 2.93 -11.65
C TYR A 73 12.25 1.44 -11.90
N LYS A 74 12.04 0.72 -10.81
CA LYS A 74 11.70 -0.70 -10.81
C LYS A 74 10.40 -0.90 -10.05
N GLN A 75 9.47 -1.65 -10.63
CA GLN A 75 8.26 -2.05 -9.95
C GLN A 75 8.60 -3.08 -8.85
N LEU A 76 8.06 -2.87 -7.64
CA LEU A 76 8.18 -3.80 -6.52
C LEU A 76 6.93 -4.67 -6.44
N GLU A 77 7.11 -5.98 -6.41
CA GLU A 77 6.03 -6.97 -6.30
C GLU A 77 5.64 -7.20 -4.83
N HIS A 78 5.40 -6.12 -4.10
CA HIS A 78 4.99 -6.20 -2.70
C HIS A 78 3.51 -5.95 -2.55
N ILE A 79 2.88 -6.64 -1.59
CA ILE A 79 1.47 -6.39 -1.24
C ILE A 79 1.31 -4.94 -0.80
N THR A 80 0.31 -4.27 -1.36
CA THR A 80 0.08 -2.83 -1.14
C THR A 80 -0.75 -2.55 0.12
N CYS A 81 -1.09 -1.30 0.39
CA CYS A 81 -2.10 -0.96 1.39
C CYS A 81 -3.50 -1.07 0.80
N SER A 82 -4.49 -1.21 1.66
CA SER A 82 -5.90 -1.24 1.27
C SER A 82 -6.28 -0.08 0.36
N GLY A 83 -6.90 -0.40 -0.77
CA GLY A 83 -7.40 0.57 -1.74
C GLY A 83 -6.30 1.34 -2.48
N GLN A 84 -5.04 0.91 -2.46
CA GLN A 84 -3.98 1.60 -3.21
C GLN A 84 -4.23 1.54 -4.72
N GLY A 85 -4.19 2.69 -5.36
CA GLY A 85 -4.45 2.83 -6.80
C GLY A 85 -5.94 3.02 -7.13
N VAL A 86 -6.83 2.90 -6.16
CA VAL A 86 -8.27 3.10 -6.34
C VAL A 86 -8.64 4.56 -6.15
N LEU A 87 -9.41 5.10 -7.09
CA LEU A 87 -10.00 6.43 -6.99
C LEU A 87 -11.43 6.29 -6.44
N ALA A 88 -11.75 7.08 -5.43
CA ALA A 88 -13.10 7.18 -4.90
C ALA A 88 -13.80 8.41 -5.46
N VAL A 89 -15.05 8.25 -5.87
CA VAL A 89 -15.94 9.35 -6.25
C VAL A 89 -16.99 9.51 -5.15
N GLN A 90 -17.14 10.71 -4.64
CA GLN A 90 -18.16 11.05 -3.65
C GLN A 90 -19.17 12.03 -4.25
N TRP A 91 -20.43 11.79 -4.01
CA TRP A 91 -21.52 12.68 -4.45
C TRP A 91 -22.55 12.88 -3.35
N LYS A 92 -23.39 13.90 -3.54
CA LYS A 92 -24.52 14.16 -2.64
C LYS A 92 -25.67 13.23 -3.03
N GLU A 93 -26.24 12.53 -2.06
CA GLU A 93 -27.41 11.67 -2.24
C GLU A 93 -28.59 12.46 -2.84
N GLY A 94 -29.32 11.85 -3.77
CA GLY A 94 -30.44 12.46 -4.50
C GLY A 94 -30.04 13.53 -5.53
N SER A 95 -28.75 13.62 -5.87
CA SER A 95 -28.28 14.54 -6.91
C SER A 95 -28.34 13.94 -8.31
N LYS A 96 -28.39 14.80 -9.34
CA LYS A 96 -28.29 14.36 -10.74
C LYS A 96 -26.99 13.60 -11.05
N VAL A 97 -25.94 13.82 -10.26
CA VAL A 97 -24.67 13.10 -10.39
C VAL A 97 -24.84 11.66 -9.98
N GLU A 98 -25.65 11.39 -8.95
CA GLU A 98 -25.97 10.03 -8.52
C GLU A 98 -26.66 9.23 -9.64
N ASP A 99 -27.68 9.81 -10.28
CA ASP A 99 -28.40 9.17 -11.39
C ASP A 99 -27.44 8.87 -12.56
N PHE A 100 -26.58 9.83 -12.90
CA PHE A 100 -25.58 9.66 -13.94
C PHE A 100 -24.59 8.52 -13.61
N ILE A 101 -24.05 8.47 -12.39
CA ILE A 101 -23.11 7.43 -11.96
C ILE A 101 -23.80 6.05 -11.98
N LYS A 102 -25.01 5.95 -11.40
CA LYS A 102 -25.77 4.69 -11.33
C LYS A 102 -26.19 4.16 -12.70
N SER A 103 -26.43 5.03 -13.67
CA SER A 103 -26.78 4.65 -15.03
C SER A 103 -25.57 4.33 -15.92
N SER A 104 -24.35 4.61 -15.46
CA SER A 104 -23.14 4.36 -16.24
C SER A 104 -22.76 2.87 -16.24
N LEU A 105 -22.27 2.38 -17.38
CA LEU A 105 -21.72 1.01 -17.50
C LEU A 105 -20.56 0.74 -16.54
N LEU A 106 -19.88 1.79 -16.09
CA LEU A 106 -18.82 1.71 -15.11
C LEU A 106 -19.33 1.27 -13.72
N PHE A 107 -20.61 1.51 -13.41
CA PHE A 107 -21.17 1.17 -12.11
C PHE A 107 -21.13 -0.35 -11.83
N ASP A 108 -21.45 -1.16 -12.82
CA ASP A 108 -21.40 -2.63 -12.69
C ASP A 108 -19.94 -3.13 -12.59
N GLN A 109 -19.01 -2.54 -13.35
CA GLN A 109 -17.57 -2.85 -13.25
C GLN A 109 -17.00 -2.48 -11.90
N MET A 110 -17.49 -1.40 -11.28
CA MET A 110 -17.07 -0.96 -9.93
C MET A 110 -17.58 -1.89 -8.82
N LYS A 111 -18.58 -2.72 -9.07
CA LYS A 111 -19.19 -3.58 -8.05
C LYS A 111 -18.19 -4.57 -7.48
N GLU A 112 -17.48 -5.29 -8.33
CA GLU A 112 -16.45 -6.24 -7.90
C GLU A 112 -15.32 -5.54 -7.14
N LEU A 113 -14.81 -4.42 -7.65
CA LEU A 113 -13.79 -3.62 -6.99
C LEU A 113 -14.27 -3.13 -5.61
N ASN A 114 -15.52 -2.69 -5.50
CA ASN A 114 -16.10 -2.28 -4.23
C ASN A 114 -16.14 -3.43 -3.21
N GLU A 115 -16.49 -4.66 -3.63
CA GLU A 115 -16.49 -5.82 -2.74
C GLU A 115 -15.06 -6.17 -2.28
N GLN A 116 -14.09 -6.13 -3.18
CA GLN A 116 -12.67 -6.33 -2.82
C GLN A 116 -12.20 -5.32 -1.76
N ILE A 117 -12.47 -4.03 -1.99
CA ILE A 117 -12.09 -2.98 -1.03
C ILE A 117 -12.84 -3.13 0.30
N LYS A 118 -14.11 -3.55 0.28
CA LYS A 118 -14.85 -3.83 1.51
C LYS A 118 -14.22 -4.97 2.31
N MET A 119 -13.77 -6.04 1.65
CA MET A 119 -13.05 -7.13 2.33
C MET A 119 -11.79 -6.61 3.04
N GLU A 120 -10.96 -5.86 2.31
CA GLU A 120 -9.74 -5.26 2.87
C GLU A 120 -10.05 -4.36 4.08
N ARG A 121 -11.01 -3.44 3.92
CA ARG A 121 -11.40 -2.49 4.97
C ARG A 121 -12.04 -3.17 6.18
N ASN A 122 -12.83 -4.23 5.97
CA ASN A 122 -13.43 -4.97 7.06
C ASN A 122 -12.38 -5.65 7.93
N LEU A 123 -11.36 -6.27 7.34
CA LEU A 123 -10.27 -6.88 8.12
C LEU A 123 -9.48 -5.82 8.88
N LEU A 124 -9.10 -4.72 8.23
CA LEU A 124 -8.39 -3.61 8.91
C LEU A 124 -9.20 -3.05 10.08
N LYS A 125 -10.52 -2.86 9.90
CA LYS A 125 -11.40 -2.39 10.97
C LYS A 125 -11.45 -3.37 12.15
N LYS A 126 -11.53 -4.67 11.89
CA LYS A 126 -11.49 -5.70 12.94
C LYS A 126 -10.16 -5.71 13.70
N LEU A 127 -9.04 -5.51 12.99
CA LEU A 127 -7.71 -5.41 13.57
C LEU A 127 -7.44 -4.05 14.25
N ASN A 128 -8.41 -3.13 14.25
CA ASN A 128 -8.24 -1.75 14.72
C ASN A 128 -7.03 -1.03 14.07
N ALA A 129 -6.76 -1.34 12.80
CA ALA A 129 -5.62 -0.84 12.06
C ALA A 129 -5.97 0.40 11.24
N ASP A 130 -5.02 1.31 11.12
CA ASP A 130 -5.13 2.57 10.39
C ASP A 130 -3.98 2.76 9.37
N CYS A 131 -3.85 3.98 8.85
CA CYS A 131 -2.79 4.33 7.90
C CYS A 131 -1.37 4.34 8.50
N ASN A 132 -1.24 4.32 9.83
CA ASN A 132 0.04 4.25 10.53
C ASN A 132 0.42 2.82 10.90
N SER A 133 -0.48 1.87 10.67
CA SER A 133 -0.22 0.46 10.95
C SER A 133 0.69 -0.15 9.88
N ALA A 134 1.62 -0.99 10.32
CA ALA A 134 2.55 -1.70 9.43
C ALA A 134 1.87 -2.94 8.82
N ILE A 135 0.80 -2.73 8.04
CA ILE A 135 0.00 -3.79 7.42
C ILE A 135 -0.07 -3.57 5.91
N SER A 136 0.20 -4.61 5.15
CA SER A 136 -0.13 -4.71 3.74
C SER A 136 -1.32 -5.65 3.54
N ILE A 137 -2.22 -5.30 2.62
CA ILE A 137 -3.44 -6.04 2.37
C ILE A 137 -3.93 -5.79 0.95
N PHE A 138 -4.34 -6.85 0.29
CA PHE A 138 -4.86 -6.80 -1.07
C PHE A 138 -5.91 -7.89 -1.28
N ALA A 139 -7.05 -7.53 -1.84
CA ALA A 139 -8.10 -8.46 -2.23
C ALA A 139 -8.24 -8.53 -3.76
N SER A 140 -8.39 -9.73 -4.29
CA SER A 140 -8.67 -9.99 -5.70
C SER A 140 -9.49 -11.28 -5.84
N ASN A 141 -10.49 -11.29 -6.71
CA ASN A 141 -11.32 -12.46 -6.99
C ASN A 141 -11.90 -13.11 -5.72
N GLY A 142 -12.33 -12.31 -4.75
CA GLY A 142 -12.86 -12.82 -3.48
C GLY A 142 -11.83 -13.45 -2.54
N PHE A 143 -10.54 -13.32 -2.85
CA PHE A 143 -9.44 -13.81 -2.04
C PHE A 143 -8.61 -12.65 -1.50
N LEU A 144 -8.32 -12.68 -0.22
CA LEU A 144 -7.59 -11.63 0.49
C LEU A 144 -6.24 -12.19 0.93
N GLN A 145 -5.19 -11.39 0.75
CA GLN A 145 -3.84 -11.70 1.21
C GLN A 145 -3.20 -10.46 1.84
N GLY A 146 -2.26 -10.67 2.74
CA GLY A 146 -1.59 -9.56 3.38
C GLY A 146 -0.42 -9.98 4.26
N GLU A 147 0.18 -8.95 4.86
CA GLU A 147 1.32 -9.08 5.77
C GLU A 147 1.12 -8.13 6.95
N ILE A 148 1.46 -8.58 8.12
CA ILE A 148 1.51 -7.77 9.34
C ILE A 148 2.94 -7.78 9.84
N PHE A 149 3.53 -6.59 9.99
CA PHE A 149 4.92 -6.43 10.36
C PHE A 149 5.04 -6.01 11.81
N GLY A 150 5.77 -6.79 12.60
CA GLY A 150 6.26 -6.43 13.92
C GLY A 150 7.69 -5.91 13.87
N ARG A 151 8.27 -5.68 15.03
CA ARG A 151 9.63 -5.15 15.16
C ARG A 151 10.69 -6.05 14.48
N ASP A 152 10.63 -7.35 14.74
CA ASP A 152 11.69 -8.31 14.37
C ASP A 152 11.19 -9.49 13.52
N LYS A 153 9.89 -9.58 13.33
CA LYS A 153 9.24 -10.64 12.52
C LYS A 153 8.05 -10.05 11.76
N PHE A 154 7.59 -10.76 10.75
CA PHE A 154 6.31 -10.48 10.10
C PHE A 154 5.57 -11.80 9.89
N ILE A 155 4.26 -11.70 9.76
CA ILE A 155 3.38 -12.82 9.42
C ILE A 155 2.68 -12.54 8.11
N THR A 156 2.49 -13.57 7.31
CA THR A 156 1.66 -13.52 6.10
C THR A 156 0.32 -14.19 6.38
N PHE A 157 -0.72 -13.70 5.75
CA PHE A 157 -2.04 -14.31 5.82
C PHE A 157 -2.72 -14.30 4.46
N SER A 158 -3.59 -15.29 4.24
CA SER A 158 -4.39 -15.36 3.02
C SER A 158 -5.65 -16.18 3.25
N GLY A 159 -6.75 -15.84 2.56
CA GLY A 159 -8.01 -16.54 2.65
C GLY A 159 -9.17 -15.78 2.00
N ASN A 160 -10.33 -16.38 1.99
CA ASN A 160 -11.54 -15.82 1.39
C ASN A 160 -12.61 -15.42 2.42
N ASN A 161 -12.34 -15.63 3.70
CA ASN A 161 -13.27 -15.31 4.79
C ASN A 161 -12.60 -14.40 5.82
N VAL A 162 -13.08 -13.15 5.91
CA VAL A 162 -12.52 -12.13 6.80
C VAL A 162 -12.60 -12.50 8.27
N ASP A 163 -13.68 -13.16 8.70
CA ASP A 163 -13.86 -13.55 10.11
C ASP A 163 -12.91 -14.67 10.51
N GLN A 164 -12.72 -15.64 9.62
CA GLN A 164 -11.74 -16.72 9.84
C GLN A 164 -10.32 -16.17 9.89
N LEU A 165 -9.96 -15.28 8.96
CA LEU A 165 -8.66 -14.61 8.95
C LEU A 165 -8.42 -13.82 10.23
N TYR A 166 -9.40 -13.03 10.66
CA TYR A 166 -9.31 -12.27 11.90
C TYR A 166 -9.10 -13.18 13.12
N ASN A 167 -9.87 -14.26 13.24
CA ASN A 167 -9.72 -15.21 14.33
C ASN A 167 -8.33 -15.88 14.30
N CYS A 168 -7.86 -16.32 13.13
CA CYS A 168 -6.49 -16.86 13.00
C CYS A 168 -5.42 -15.85 13.46
N LEU A 169 -5.56 -14.60 13.07
CA LEU A 169 -4.62 -13.54 13.45
C LEU A 169 -4.66 -13.23 14.94
N LEU A 170 -5.81 -13.31 15.61
CA LEU A 170 -5.91 -13.18 17.07
C LEU A 170 -5.21 -14.32 17.81
N TYR A 171 -5.33 -15.58 17.33
CA TYR A 171 -4.67 -16.73 17.97
C TYR A 171 -3.15 -16.74 17.77
N THR A 172 -2.65 -16.00 16.77
CA THR A 172 -1.21 -15.73 16.63
C THR A 172 -0.75 -14.54 17.48
N SER A 173 -1.57 -14.10 18.45
CA SER A 173 -1.50 -12.84 19.17
C SER A 173 -0.30 -12.61 20.08
N ASP A 174 0.51 -13.62 20.39
CA ASP A 174 1.87 -13.36 20.91
C ASP A 174 2.73 -12.55 19.92
N ALA A 175 2.26 -12.45 18.67
CA ALA A 175 2.84 -11.58 17.65
C ALA A 175 2.06 -10.26 17.46
N ALA A 176 0.78 -10.21 17.82
CA ALA A 176 -0.08 -9.06 17.59
C ALA A 176 0.06 -7.98 18.69
N ASP A 177 0.28 -8.35 19.93
CA ASP A 177 0.51 -7.40 21.04
C ASP A 177 1.80 -6.59 20.86
N GLU A 178 2.80 -7.14 20.15
CA GLU A 178 4.00 -6.40 19.75
C GLU A 178 3.82 -5.55 18.48
N VAL A 179 2.73 -5.76 17.73
CA VAL A 179 2.52 -5.14 16.41
C VAL A 179 1.51 -4.00 16.46
N LEU A 180 0.53 -4.08 17.37
CA LEU A 180 -0.58 -3.13 17.47
C LEU A 180 -0.49 -2.21 18.71
N GLY A 181 0.57 -2.36 19.53
CA GLY A 181 0.84 -1.56 20.73
C GLY A 181 1.39 -0.17 20.47
#